data_30fd3025cb321283a2ea3bb089abd301
#
_entry.id   30fd3025cb321283a2ea3bb089abd301
#
_cell.length_a   1.000
_cell.length_b   1.000
_cell.length_c   1.000
_cell.angle_alpha   90.00
_cell.angle_beta   90.00
_cell.angle_gamma   90.00
#
_symmetry.space_group_name_H-M   'P 1'
#
loop_
_entity.id
_entity.type
_entity.pdbx_description
1 polymer ?
#
loop_
_entity_poly.entity_id
_entity_poly.type
_entity_poly.pdbx_seq_one_letter_code
_entity_poly.pdbx_strand_id
1 'polypeptide(L)' 'MAHEKNFKAWKRQHRRRKAAKAKVKLYEGGKLPHDQLPALAKEFVARKRRFLLKSA' A
#
# COMPACT_ATOMS: atom_id res chain seq x y z
N MET A 1 -10.08 23.12 -16.06
CA MET A 1 -10.87 21.90 -16.06
C MET A 1 -10.64 21.08 -14.81
N ALA A 2 -11.71 20.65 -14.17
CA ALA A 2 -11.65 19.90 -12.92
C ALA A 2 -10.89 18.56 -13.06
N HIS A 3 -10.90 17.98 -14.24
CA HIS A 3 -10.26 16.69 -14.51
C HIS A 3 -8.74 16.70 -14.35
N GLU A 4 -8.08 17.82 -14.64
CA GLU A 4 -6.63 17.91 -14.52
C GLU A 4 -6.15 17.85 -13.09
N LYS A 5 -6.86 18.55 -12.18
CA LYS A 5 -6.52 18.52 -10.75
C LYS A 5 -6.73 17.12 -10.16
N ASN A 6 -7.85 16.48 -10.52
CA ASN A 6 -8.15 15.12 -10.08
C ASN A 6 -7.15 14.11 -10.62
N PHE A 7 -6.71 14.30 -11.87
CA PHE A 7 -5.72 13.42 -12.50
C PHE A 7 -4.36 13.50 -11.80
N LYS A 8 -3.91 14.73 -11.45
CA LYS A 8 -2.64 14.90 -10.74
C LYS A 8 -2.69 14.27 -9.36
N ALA A 9 -3.78 14.48 -8.62
CA ALA A 9 -3.97 13.87 -7.31
C ALA A 9 -4.02 12.35 -7.40
N TRP A 10 -4.73 11.81 -8.40
CA TRP A 10 -4.80 10.38 -8.65
C TRP A 10 -3.42 9.80 -8.95
N LYS A 11 -2.63 10.48 -9.77
CA LYS A 11 -1.28 10.05 -10.15
C LYS A 11 -0.36 9.94 -8.93
N ARG A 12 -0.40 10.94 -8.04
CA ARG A 12 0.37 10.91 -6.80
C ARG A 12 -0.04 9.75 -5.90
N GLN A 13 -1.34 9.56 -5.69
CA GLN A 13 -1.85 8.46 -4.89
C GLN A 13 -1.50 7.11 -5.51
N HIS A 14 -1.60 7.00 -6.82
CA HIS A 14 -1.26 5.76 -7.53
C HIS A 14 0.20 5.39 -7.36
N ARG A 15 1.12 6.35 -7.48
CA ARG A 15 2.55 6.12 -7.27
C ARG A 15 2.83 5.68 -5.83
N ARG A 16 2.20 6.34 -4.85
CA ARG A 16 2.34 5.97 -3.44
C ARG A 16 1.86 4.55 -3.19
N ARG A 17 0.71 4.20 -3.75
CA ARG A 17 0.15 2.85 -3.62
C ARG A 17 1.04 1.81 -4.25
N LYS A 18 1.59 2.09 -5.43
CA LYS A 18 2.53 1.17 -6.09
C LYS A 18 3.78 0.95 -5.25
N ALA A 19 4.37 2.02 -4.74
CA ALA A 19 5.55 1.94 -3.90
C ALA A 19 5.25 1.15 -2.61
N ALA A 20 4.11 1.41 -1.99
CA ALA A 20 3.69 0.70 -0.80
C ALA A 20 3.48 -0.79 -1.07
N LYS A 21 2.83 -1.14 -2.17
CA LYS A 21 2.63 -2.54 -2.57
C LYS A 21 3.95 -3.26 -2.80
N ALA A 22 4.92 -2.59 -3.44
CA ALA A 22 6.25 -3.17 -3.66
C ALA A 22 6.94 -3.45 -2.32
N LYS A 23 6.85 -2.54 -1.36
CA LYS A 23 7.40 -2.74 -0.03
C LYS A 23 6.69 -3.84 0.75
N VAL A 24 5.38 -3.97 0.59
CA VAL A 24 4.62 -5.08 1.19
C VAL A 24 5.12 -6.42 0.64
N LYS A 25 5.40 -6.51 -0.65
CA LYS A 25 5.98 -7.73 -1.22
C LYS A 25 7.33 -8.05 -0.61
N LEU A 26 8.18 -7.05 -0.40
CA LEU A 26 9.47 -7.24 0.27
C LEU A 26 9.29 -7.72 1.72
N TYR A 27 8.32 -7.17 2.41
CA TYR A 27 7.99 -7.59 3.77
C TYR A 27 7.52 -9.05 3.80
N GLU A 28 6.64 -9.44 2.90
CA GLU A 28 6.14 -10.82 2.81
C GLU A 28 7.25 -11.80 2.46
N GLY A 29 8.22 -11.35 1.67
CA GLY A 29 9.40 -12.16 1.33
C GLY A 29 10.46 -12.20 2.41
N GLY A 30 10.26 -11.53 3.53
CA GLY A 30 11.21 -11.49 4.64
C GLY A 30 12.42 -10.58 4.42
N LYS A 31 12.40 -9.77 3.37
CA LYS A 31 13.52 -8.88 3.04
C LYS A 31 13.45 -7.53 3.75
N LEU A 32 12.28 -7.15 4.26
CA LEU A 32 12.05 -5.86 4.89
C LEU A 32 11.29 -6.05 6.20
N PRO A 33 11.78 -5.48 7.33
CA PRO A 33 11.06 -5.58 8.60
C PRO A 33 9.82 -4.67 8.60
N HIS A 34 8.83 -5.05 9.39
CA HIS A 34 7.57 -4.32 9.50
C HIS A 34 7.77 -2.86 9.90
N ASP A 35 8.75 -2.60 10.78
CA ASP A 35 9.02 -1.25 11.28
C ASP A 35 9.51 -0.29 10.20
N GLN A 36 10.09 -0.81 9.12
CA GLN A 36 10.57 0.00 8.01
C GLN A 36 9.50 0.25 6.95
N LEU A 37 8.32 -0.32 7.11
CA LEU A 37 7.23 -0.10 6.18
C LEU A 37 6.65 1.31 6.36
N PRO A 38 6.35 2.04 5.26
CA PRO A 38 5.63 3.30 5.38
C PRO A 38 4.19 3.06 5.88
N ALA A 39 3.56 4.11 6.41
CA ALA A 39 2.22 4.01 6.99
C ALA A 39 1.21 3.37 6.03
N LEU A 40 1.28 3.72 4.75
CA LEU A 40 0.38 3.17 3.73
C LEU A 40 0.59 1.67 3.53
N ALA A 41 1.84 1.21 3.55
CA ALA A 41 2.16 -0.22 3.44
C ALA A 41 1.67 -0.98 4.67
N LYS A 42 1.80 -0.40 5.87
CA LYS A 42 1.26 -0.99 7.10
C LYS A 42 -0.25 -1.14 7.02
N GLU A 43 -0.95 -0.17 6.46
CA GLU A 43 -2.39 -0.26 6.23
C GLU A 43 -2.76 -1.41 5.30
N PHE A 44 -2.02 -1.59 4.22
CA PHE A 44 -2.25 -2.71 3.29
C PHE A 44 -2.06 -4.05 3.98
N VAL A 45 -1.02 -4.19 4.79
CA VAL A 45 -0.78 -5.42 5.55
C VAL A 45 -1.94 -5.67 6.53
N ALA A 46 -2.40 -4.63 7.23
CA ALA A 46 -3.51 -4.76 8.16
C ALA A 46 -4.81 -5.17 7.45
N ARG A 47 -5.09 -4.58 6.30
CA ARG A 47 -6.26 -4.95 5.48
C ARG A 47 -6.20 -6.39 5.01
N LYS A 48 -5.02 -6.81 4.56
CA LYS A 48 -4.82 -8.19 4.11
C LYS A 48 -5.03 -9.18 5.24
N ARG A 49 -4.54 -8.88 6.44
CA ARG A 49 -4.77 -9.72 7.63
C ARG A 49 -6.25 -9.83 7.95
N ARG A 50 -6.98 -8.70 7.94
CA ARG A 50 -8.43 -8.70 8.19
C ARG A 50 -9.17 -9.53 7.17
N PHE A 51 -8.79 -9.40 5.91
CA PHE A 51 -9.41 -10.16 4.82
C PHE A 51 -9.19 -11.66 5.01
N LEU A 52 -7.96 -12.07 5.32
CA LEU A 52 -7.64 -13.47 5.55
C LEU A 52 -8.39 -14.05 6.76
N LEU A 53 -8.51 -13.27 7.83
CA LEU A 53 -9.25 -13.67 9.03
C LEU A 53 -10.74 -13.85 8.74
N LYS A 54 -11.32 -12.98 7.90
CA LYS A 54 -12.72 -13.12 7.49
C LYS A 54 -12.95 -14.31 6.57
N SER A 55 -11.96 -14.66 5.79
CA SER A 55 -12.05 -15.79 4.85
C SER A 55 -11.86 -17.14 5.52
N ALA A 56 -11.25 -17.13 6.68
CA ALA A 56 -11.06 -18.34 7.45
C ALA A 56 -12.28 -18.65 8.31
#